data_b0759b7125b594f9625f4c06a146e595
#
_entry.id   b0759b7125b594f9625f4c06a146e595
#
_cell.length_a   1.000
_cell.length_b   1.000
_cell.length_c   1.000
_cell.angle_alpha   90.00
_cell.angle_beta   90.00
_cell.angle_gamma   90.00
#
_symmetry.space_group_name_H-M   'P 1'
#
loop_
_entity.id
_entity.type
_entity.pdbx_description
1 polymer ?
#
loop_
_entity_poly.entity_id
_entity_poly.type
_entity_poly.pdbx_seq_one_letter_code
_entity_poly.pdbx_strand_id
1 'polypeptide(L)'
;LTLVYNGERHAVTKDRFVIGRGKQSSDLTLKDPNVSRQHAMIEFQNGVYFMVDMGSTNGVEYNGQRIARKQISEGDAFRICDHDLVFTYR
;
A
#
# COMPACT_ATOMS: atom_id res chain seq x y z
N LEU A 1 7.66 -8.00 -6.60
CA LEU A 1 7.57 -6.68 -5.96
C LEU A 1 7.76 -6.82 -4.45
N THR A 2 8.52 -5.92 -3.87
CA THR A 2 8.76 -5.87 -2.43
C THR A 2 8.29 -4.53 -1.89
N LEU A 3 7.56 -4.59 -0.78
CA LEU A 3 7.15 -3.41 -0.02
C LEU A 3 8.09 -3.30 1.18
N VAL A 4 8.69 -2.11 1.36
CA VAL A 4 9.58 -1.84 2.49
C VAL A 4 8.85 -0.89 3.44
N TYR A 5 8.68 -1.31 4.69
CA TYR A 5 8.01 -0.53 5.71
C TYR A 5 8.75 -0.71 7.04
N ASN A 6 9.12 0.41 7.67
CA ASN A 6 9.86 0.40 8.94
C ASN A 6 11.10 -0.48 8.88
N GLY A 7 11.82 -0.46 7.76
CA GLY A 7 13.02 -1.25 7.59
C GLY A 7 12.78 -2.72 7.31
N GLU A 8 11.52 -3.16 7.26
CA GLU A 8 11.18 -4.55 6.98
C GLU A 8 10.73 -4.72 5.54
N ARG A 9 11.14 -5.82 4.93
CA ARG A 9 10.82 -6.13 3.55
C ARG A 9 9.70 -7.17 3.52
N HIS A 10 8.63 -6.83 2.80
CA HIS A 10 7.46 -7.70 2.65
C HIS A 10 7.31 -8.07 1.17
N ALA A 11 7.38 -9.36 0.86
CA ALA A 11 7.18 -9.82 -0.51
C ALA A 11 5.71 -9.69 -0.89
N VAL A 12 5.44 -9.04 -2.02
CA VAL A 12 4.10 -8.95 -2.57
C VAL A 12 3.97 -10.05 -3.61
N THR A 13 3.38 -11.18 -3.22
CA THR A 13 3.29 -12.37 -4.05
C THR A 13 1.85 -12.72 -4.44
N LYS A 14 0.88 -11.94 -3.95
CA LYS A 14 -0.53 -12.15 -4.24
C LYS A 14 -0.99 -11.15 -5.29
N ASP A 15 -2.01 -11.50 -6.04
CA ASP A 15 -2.62 -10.59 -7.01
C ASP A 15 -3.32 -9.43 -6.32
N ARG A 16 -3.72 -9.62 -5.06
CA ARG A 16 -4.32 -8.59 -4.22
C ARG A 16 -3.69 -8.66 -2.85
N PHE A 17 -2.94 -7.62 -2.51
CA PHE A 17 -2.23 -7.52 -1.24
C PHE A 17 -2.82 -6.32 -0.49
N VAL A 18 -3.52 -6.58 0.61
CA VAL A 18 -4.29 -5.56 1.33
C VAL A 18 -3.44 -4.95 2.45
N ILE A 19 -3.50 -3.63 2.55
CA ILE A 19 -2.84 -2.85 3.59
C ILE A 19 -3.91 -2.15 4.42
N GLY A 20 -3.89 -2.33 5.73
CA GLY A 20 -4.89 -1.71 6.57
C GLY A 20 -4.69 -1.99 8.05
N ARG A 21 -5.65 -1.50 8.84
CA ARG A 21 -5.62 -1.66 10.29
C ARG A 21 -6.12 -3.03 10.73
N GLY A 22 -6.93 -3.68 9.92
CA GLY A 22 -7.54 -4.96 10.27
C GLY A 22 -6.56 -6.10 10.18
N LYS A 23 -6.20 -6.68 11.32
CA LYS A 23 -5.19 -7.74 11.37
C LYS A 23 -5.59 -8.96 10.53
N GLN A 24 -6.87 -9.34 10.54
CA GLN A 24 -7.33 -10.51 9.82
C GLN A 24 -7.74 -10.20 8.38
N SER A 25 -7.91 -8.93 8.05
CA SER A 25 -8.37 -8.51 6.73
C SER A 25 -7.28 -7.84 5.91
N SER A 26 -6.03 -7.81 6.42
CA SER A 26 -4.92 -7.19 5.71
C SER A 26 -3.71 -8.10 5.69
N ASP A 27 -2.90 -7.95 4.64
CA ASP A 27 -1.64 -8.68 4.49
C ASP A 27 -0.50 -7.92 5.17
N LEU A 28 -0.57 -6.60 5.18
CA LEU A 28 0.28 -5.75 6.01
C LEU A 28 -0.62 -4.95 6.94
N THR A 29 -0.43 -5.13 8.24
CA THR A 29 -1.24 -4.47 9.23
C THR A 29 -0.54 -3.23 9.76
N LEU A 30 -1.22 -2.07 9.63
CA LEU A 30 -0.75 -0.81 10.20
C LEU A 30 -1.61 -0.54 11.44
N LYS A 31 -1.02 -0.69 12.63
CA LYS A 31 -1.73 -0.54 13.91
C LYS A 31 -1.90 0.93 14.24
N ASP A 32 -2.83 1.58 13.58
CA ASP A 32 -3.06 3.02 13.71
C ASP A 32 -4.56 3.26 13.58
N PRO A 33 -5.21 3.88 14.58
CA PRO A 33 -6.66 4.10 14.51
C PRO A 33 -7.07 5.02 13.36
N ASN A 34 -6.13 5.79 12.78
CA ASN A 34 -6.42 6.65 11.64
C ASN A 34 -6.37 5.91 10.31
N VAL A 35 -5.89 4.68 10.32
CA VAL A 35 -5.85 3.83 9.13
C VAL A 35 -7.15 3.04 9.05
N SER A 36 -7.77 3.02 7.88
CA SER A 36 -8.98 2.25 7.66
C SER A 36 -8.70 0.75 7.75
N ARG A 37 -9.71 -0.04 8.11
CA ARG A 37 -9.55 -1.48 8.29
C ARG A 37 -8.97 -2.15 7.04
N GLN A 38 -9.54 -1.84 5.87
CA GLN A 38 -8.96 -2.15 4.57
C GLN A 38 -8.71 -0.82 3.87
N HIS A 39 -7.49 -0.33 3.95
CA HIS A 39 -7.17 1.04 3.54
C HIS A 39 -6.79 1.13 2.07
N ALA A 40 -5.90 0.25 1.67
CA ALA A 40 -5.37 0.24 0.32
C ALA A 40 -5.04 -1.18 -0.09
N MET A 41 -4.85 -1.39 -1.39
CA MET A 41 -4.41 -2.69 -1.85
C MET A 41 -3.41 -2.52 -2.99
N ILE A 42 -2.48 -3.44 -3.06
CA ILE A 42 -1.60 -3.57 -4.20
C ILE A 42 -2.24 -4.62 -5.09
N GLU A 43 -2.54 -4.22 -6.32
CA GLU A 43 -3.22 -5.08 -7.29
C GLU A 43 -2.29 -5.38 -8.45
N PHE A 44 -2.14 -6.66 -8.79
CA PHE A 44 -1.39 -7.09 -9.95
C PHE A 44 -2.37 -7.36 -11.08
N GLN A 45 -2.22 -6.62 -12.18
CA GLN A 45 -3.13 -6.75 -13.31
C GLN A 45 -2.36 -6.52 -14.61
N ASN A 46 -2.51 -7.46 -15.55
CA ASN A 46 -1.89 -7.38 -16.86
C ASN A 46 -0.36 -7.15 -16.81
N GLY A 47 0.29 -7.81 -15.86
CA GLY A 47 1.74 -7.78 -15.73
C GLY A 47 2.29 -6.57 -14.98
N VAL A 48 1.44 -5.71 -14.42
CA VAL A 48 1.89 -4.53 -13.67
C VAL A 48 1.20 -4.46 -12.32
N TYR A 49 1.86 -3.78 -11.37
CA TYR A 49 1.32 -3.57 -10.04
C TYR A 49 0.79 -2.16 -9.89
N PHE A 50 -0.34 -2.05 -9.18
CA PHE A 50 -0.99 -0.76 -8.91
C PHE A 50 -1.22 -0.61 -7.41
N MET A 51 -1.04 0.61 -6.91
CA MET A 51 -1.53 0.99 -5.58
C MET A 51 -2.95 1.52 -5.75
N VAL A 52 -3.90 0.97 -5.00
CA VAL A 52 -5.32 1.31 -5.11
C VAL A 52 -5.86 1.70 -3.74
N ASP A 53 -6.48 2.87 -3.64
CA ASP A 53 -7.19 3.28 -2.43
C ASP A 53 -8.53 2.53 -2.38
N MET A 54 -8.81 1.87 -1.26
CA MET A 54 -10.02 1.08 -1.09
C MET A 54 -11.15 1.87 -0.46
N GLY A 55 -11.28 3.16 -0.79
CA GLY A 55 -12.30 4.03 -0.23
C GLY A 55 -11.99 4.44 1.20
N SER A 56 -10.72 4.62 1.52
CA SER A 56 -10.29 4.94 2.87
C SER A 56 -10.71 6.35 3.27
N THR A 57 -10.79 6.56 4.59
CA THR A 57 -11.15 7.88 5.13
C THR A 57 -10.05 8.89 4.86
N ASN A 58 -8.80 8.54 5.10
CA ASN A 58 -7.67 9.48 5.04
C ASN A 58 -6.86 9.41 3.75
N GLY A 59 -7.14 8.43 2.90
CA GLY A 59 -6.54 8.36 1.57
C GLY A 59 -5.15 7.77 1.51
N VAL A 60 -4.66 7.69 0.29
CA VAL A 60 -3.28 7.28 -0.05
C VAL A 60 -2.66 8.44 -0.80
N GLU A 61 -1.46 8.83 -0.42
CA GLU A 61 -0.77 9.97 -1.04
C GLU A 61 0.48 9.51 -1.78
N TYR A 62 0.74 10.18 -2.88
CA TYR A 62 1.97 10.05 -3.64
C TYR A 62 2.46 11.45 -3.98
N ASN A 63 3.68 11.78 -3.54
CA ASN A 63 4.27 13.11 -3.71
C ASN A 63 3.34 14.22 -3.21
N GLY A 64 2.70 13.97 -2.07
CA GLY A 64 1.82 14.96 -1.43
C GLY A 64 0.44 15.08 -2.06
N GLN A 65 0.12 14.26 -3.04
CA GLN A 65 -1.19 14.29 -3.69
C GLN A 65 -1.94 12.99 -3.43
N ARG A 66 -3.22 13.11 -3.11
CA ARG A 66 -4.09 11.95 -2.90
C ARG A 66 -4.35 11.27 -4.24
N ILE A 67 -4.15 9.95 -4.29
CA ILE A 67 -4.38 9.16 -5.49
C ILE A 67 -5.49 8.16 -5.25
N ALA A 68 -6.21 7.80 -6.31
CA ALA A 68 -7.17 6.71 -6.27
C ALA A 68 -6.53 5.40 -6.75
N ARG A 69 -5.70 5.48 -7.77
CA ARG A 69 -5.02 4.34 -8.36
C ARG A 69 -3.78 4.82 -9.10
N LYS A 70 -2.65 4.18 -8.86
CA LYS A 70 -1.41 4.56 -9.55
C LYS A 70 -0.55 3.32 -9.76
N GLN A 71 0.01 3.19 -10.95
CA GLN A 71 0.98 2.15 -11.24
C GLN A 71 2.23 2.37 -10.39
N ILE A 72 2.75 1.27 -9.81
CA ILE A 72 3.91 1.32 -8.94
C ILE A 72 5.17 1.20 -9.79
N SER A 73 6.03 2.21 -9.69
CA SER A 73 7.34 2.24 -10.35
C SER A 73 8.45 1.99 -9.35
N GLU A 74 9.64 1.65 -9.83
CA GLU A 74 10.78 1.40 -8.97
C GLU A 74 11.05 2.61 -8.07
N GLY A 75 11.14 2.35 -6.76
CA GLY A 75 11.45 3.37 -5.77
C GLY A 75 10.28 4.24 -5.37
N ASP A 76 9.07 3.98 -5.86
CA ASP A 76 7.91 4.77 -5.47
C ASP A 76 7.65 4.67 -3.98
N ALA A 77 7.34 5.82 -3.37
CA ALA A 77 6.96 5.90 -1.97
C ALA A 77 5.54 6.46 -1.88
N PHE A 78 4.67 5.70 -1.22
CA PHE A 78 3.30 6.11 -0.94
C PHE A 78 3.14 6.36 0.54
N ARG A 79 2.22 7.22 0.89
CA ARG A 79 1.98 7.56 2.29
C ARG A 79 0.54 7.29 2.67
N ILE A 80 0.36 6.55 3.76
CA ILE A 80 -0.94 6.31 4.39
C ILE A 80 -0.84 6.88 5.79
N CYS A 81 -1.55 7.98 6.07
CA CYS A 81 -1.40 8.73 7.32
C CYS A 81 0.06 9.13 7.51
N ASP A 82 0.72 8.67 8.57
CA ASP A 82 2.15 8.94 8.81
C ASP A 82 3.04 7.77 8.41
N HIS A 83 2.52 6.82 7.66
CA HIS A 83 3.24 5.60 7.30
C HIS A 83 3.76 5.70 5.88
N ASP A 84 5.08 5.57 5.72
CA ASP A 84 5.71 5.60 4.40
C ASP A 84 5.94 4.17 3.92
N LEU A 85 5.45 3.88 2.72
CA LEU A 85 5.54 2.57 2.10
C LEU A 85 6.34 2.72 0.82
N VAL A 86 7.51 2.09 0.77
CA VAL A 86 8.42 2.19 -0.37
C VAL A 86 8.41 0.87 -1.13
N PHE A 87 8.42 0.97 -2.45
CA PHE A 87 8.32 -0.22 -3.30
C PHE A 87 9.57 -0.38 -4.15
N THR A 88 9.99 -1.63 -4.31
CA THR A 88 11.11 -1.97 -5.17
C THR A 88 10.84 -3.29 -5.88
N TYR A 89 11.27 -3.35 -7.14
CA TYR A 89 11.22 -4.57 -7.94
C TYR A 89 12.52 -5.38 -7.85
N ARG A 90 13.45 -4.91 -7.06
CA ARG A 90 14.77 -5.54 -6.91
C ARG A 90 14.84 -6.53 -5.77
#